data_b027e6c6efb20bec2f3877d971b6bdd7
#
_entry.id   b027e6c6efb20bec2f3877d971b6bdd7
#
_cell.length_a   1.000
_cell.length_b   1.000
_cell.length_c   1.000
_cell.angle_alpha   90.00
_cell.angle_beta   90.00
_cell.angle_gamma   90.00
#
_symmetry.space_group_name_H-M   'P 1'
#
loop_
_entity.id
_entity.type
_entity.pdbx_description
1 polymer ?
#
loop_
_entity_poly.entity_id
_entity_poly.type
_entity_poly.pdbx_seq_one_letter_code
_entity_poly.pdbx_strand_id
1 'polypeptide(L)'
;MTGRRFYSRERVAYVDRGKIVVAPITPDDACMTQVERGAQRSYCGNSVLYFEYTDIDTIKNFGVPEHIAQGDADRLQFPLTLRRWREGDSFVPFGMTGRKKVSDFLIDAKVSMAEKQRQFVLLSGGEIVWLVGRRIDDRYRLTPDTENVLRITKEIV
;
A
#
# COMPACT_ATOMS: atom_id res chain seq x y z
N MET A 1 6.42 25.96 -9.11
CA MET A 1 5.14 25.45 -8.59
C MET A 1 5.31 23.99 -8.21
N THR A 2 5.04 23.68 -6.97
CA THR A 2 5.19 22.34 -6.42
C THR A 2 4.05 21.43 -6.89
N GLY A 3 4.36 20.21 -7.24
CA GLY A 3 3.36 19.22 -7.63
C GLY A 3 2.94 19.24 -9.10
N ARG A 4 3.42 20.19 -9.89
CA ARG A 4 3.10 20.22 -11.30
C ARG A 4 3.87 19.14 -12.05
N ARG A 5 3.19 18.44 -12.96
CA ARG A 5 3.76 17.33 -13.73
C ARG A 5 3.84 17.67 -15.21
N PHE A 6 4.93 17.24 -15.82
CA PHE A 6 5.12 17.31 -17.27
C PHE A 6 5.49 15.92 -17.75
N TYR A 7 4.82 15.44 -18.79
CA TYR A 7 5.00 14.08 -19.28
C TYR A 7 5.85 14.07 -20.55
N SER A 8 6.78 13.14 -20.59
CA SER A 8 7.48 12.74 -21.79
C SER A 8 7.18 11.26 -22.07
N ARG A 9 7.84 10.67 -23.06
CA ARG A 9 7.53 9.30 -23.49
C ARG A 9 7.75 8.25 -22.42
N GLU A 10 8.78 8.38 -21.61
CA GLU A 10 9.18 7.37 -20.61
C GLU A 10 9.35 7.93 -19.22
N ARG A 11 9.24 9.23 -19.06
CA ARG A 11 9.51 9.90 -17.79
C ARG A 11 8.52 11.01 -17.55
N VAL A 12 8.31 11.28 -16.27
CA VAL A 12 7.55 12.43 -15.82
C VAL A 12 8.50 13.37 -15.09
N ALA A 13 8.35 14.67 -15.35
CA ALA A 13 9.08 15.69 -14.62
C ALA A 13 8.15 16.36 -13.62
N TYR A 14 8.66 16.58 -12.42
CA TYR A 14 7.97 17.32 -11.37
C TYR A 14 8.65 18.65 -11.14
N VAL A 15 7.86 19.67 -10.84
CA VAL A 15 8.40 20.93 -10.32
C VAL A 15 8.17 20.90 -8.80
N ASP A 16 9.25 20.77 -8.06
CA ASP A 16 9.22 20.76 -6.60
C ASP A 16 10.20 21.78 -6.06
N ARG A 17 9.68 22.77 -5.32
CA ARG A 17 10.47 23.85 -4.72
C ARG A 17 11.37 24.56 -5.73
N GLY A 18 10.86 24.79 -6.94
CA GLY A 18 11.61 25.45 -8.00
C GLY A 18 12.62 24.57 -8.73
N LYS A 19 12.67 23.29 -8.43
CA LYS A 19 13.53 22.33 -9.12
C LYS A 19 12.69 21.36 -9.94
N ILE A 20 13.22 20.97 -11.10
CA ILE A 20 12.60 19.94 -11.93
C ILE A 20 13.20 18.60 -11.53
N VAL A 21 12.34 17.69 -11.09
CA VAL A 21 12.73 16.33 -10.74
C VAL A 21 12.17 15.41 -11.83
N VAL A 22 13.05 14.63 -12.45
CA VAL A 22 12.68 13.69 -13.51
C VAL A 22 12.65 12.29 -12.93
N ALA A 23 11.52 11.60 -13.10
CA ALA A 23 11.34 10.25 -12.62
C ALA A 23 10.72 9.37 -13.73
N PRO A 24 10.82 8.03 -13.64
CA PRO A 24 10.11 7.15 -14.55
C PRO A 24 8.62 7.46 -14.54
N ILE A 25 7.98 7.41 -15.71
CA ILE A 25 6.53 7.62 -15.80
C ILE A 25 5.82 6.47 -15.11
N THR A 26 4.99 6.83 -14.14
CA THR A 26 4.07 5.90 -13.48
C THR A 26 2.69 6.56 -13.46
N PRO A 27 1.99 6.64 -14.60
CA PRO A 27 0.62 7.14 -14.61
C PRO A 27 -0.23 6.31 -13.66
N ASP A 28 -1.17 6.92 -12.95
CA ASP A 28 -1.98 6.22 -11.96
C ASP A 28 -2.61 4.95 -12.53
N ASP A 29 -3.13 5.01 -13.75
CA ASP A 29 -3.75 3.85 -14.38
C ASP A 29 -2.72 2.79 -14.79
N ALA A 30 -1.52 3.19 -15.19
CA ALA A 30 -0.46 2.27 -15.57
C ALA A 30 0.23 1.62 -14.37
N CYS A 31 0.11 2.23 -13.18
CA CYS A 31 0.64 1.67 -11.93
C CYS A 31 -0.33 0.73 -11.23
N MET A 32 -1.56 0.64 -11.73
CA MET A 32 -2.55 -0.24 -11.15
C MET A 32 -2.25 -1.68 -11.53
N THR A 33 -2.03 -2.52 -10.53
CA THR A 33 -1.70 -3.93 -10.72
C THR A 33 -2.74 -4.77 -10.01
N GLN A 34 -3.19 -5.83 -10.67
CA GLN A 34 -4.08 -6.82 -10.05
C GLN A 34 -3.23 -7.94 -9.46
N VAL A 35 -3.54 -8.31 -8.23
CA VAL A 35 -2.84 -9.39 -7.52
C VAL A 35 -3.83 -10.54 -7.35
N GLU A 36 -3.60 -11.61 -8.09
CA GLU A 36 -4.45 -12.79 -8.05
C GLU A 36 -4.18 -13.63 -6.80
N ARG A 37 -5.16 -14.43 -6.42
CA ARG A 37 -4.97 -15.38 -5.32
C ARG A 37 -3.86 -16.36 -5.72
N GLY A 38 -2.90 -16.55 -4.81
CA GLY A 38 -1.75 -17.41 -5.07
C GLY A 38 -0.56 -16.70 -5.68
N ALA A 39 -0.65 -15.42 -5.99
CA ALA A 39 0.49 -14.64 -6.45
C ALA A 39 1.59 -14.65 -5.38
N GLN A 40 2.84 -14.78 -5.80
CA GLN A 40 3.99 -14.83 -4.89
C GLN A 40 4.65 -13.48 -4.72
N ARG A 41 4.57 -12.60 -5.71
CA ARG A 41 5.15 -11.26 -5.63
C ARG A 41 4.47 -10.31 -6.60
N SER A 42 4.60 -9.02 -6.30
CA SER A 42 4.14 -7.95 -7.18
C SER A 42 5.04 -6.74 -7.00
N TYR A 43 5.32 -6.03 -8.08
CA TYR A 43 6.16 -4.85 -8.04
C TYR A 43 5.35 -3.60 -7.71
N CYS A 44 5.96 -2.73 -6.93
CA CYS A 44 5.33 -1.55 -6.37
C CYS A 44 6.35 -0.40 -6.44
N GLY A 45 6.40 0.28 -7.60
CA GLY A 45 7.41 1.31 -7.81
C GLY A 45 8.83 0.74 -7.74
N ASN A 46 9.63 1.22 -6.79
CA ASN A 46 10.99 0.73 -6.53
C ASN A 46 11.02 -0.36 -5.46
N SER A 47 9.88 -0.94 -5.15
CA SER A 47 9.76 -1.97 -4.13
C SER A 47 9.13 -3.22 -4.72
N VAL A 48 9.27 -4.34 -4.03
CA VAL A 48 8.59 -5.57 -4.34
C VAL A 48 7.83 -6.04 -3.12
N LEU A 49 6.61 -6.51 -3.33
CA LEU A 49 5.78 -7.13 -2.29
C LEU A 49 5.85 -8.63 -2.47
N TYR A 50 6.19 -9.34 -1.41
CA TYR A 50 6.17 -10.79 -1.36
C TYR A 50 4.95 -11.25 -0.59
N PHE A 51 4.20 -12.19 -1.16
CA PHE A 51 2.96 -12.71 -0.60
C PHE A 51 3.17 -14.13 -0.13
N GLU A 52 2.79 -14.40 1.12
CA GLU A 52 2.85 -15.72 1.71
C GLU A 52 1.48 -16.06 2.29
N TYR A 53 0.91 -17.18 1.84
CA TYR A 53 -0.37 -17.68 2.32
C TYR A 53 -0.10 -18.79 3.31
N THR A 54 -0.62 -18.66 4.53
CA THR A 54 -0.31 -19.59 5.59
C THR A 54 -1.50 -19.73 6.55
N ASP A 55 -1.41 -20.68 7.47
CA ASP A 55 -2.42 -20.89 8.52
C ASP A 55 -2.10 -20.03 9.73
N ILE A 56 -3.13 -19.67 10.49
CA ILE A 56 -2.96 -18.89 11.72
C ILE A 56 -2.00 -19.58 12.71
N ASP A 57 -2.00 -20.91 12.72
CA ASP A 57 -1.15 -21.68 13.65
C ASP A 57 0.34 -21.52 13.39
N THR A 58 0.73 -21.09 12.20
CA THR A 58 2.12 -20.80 11.85
C THR A 58 2.58 -19.44 12.32
N ILE A 59 1.67 -18.56 12.70
CA ILE A 59 1.98 -17.20 13.10
C ILE A 59 2.42 -17.21 14.56
N LYS A 60 3.70 -16.90 14.80
CA LYS A 60 4.28 -16.86 16.13
C LYS A 60 4.35 -15.46 16.70
N ASN A 61 4.32 -14.45 15.84
CA ASN A 61 4.42 -13.06 16.25
C ASN A 61 3.34 -12.23 15.55
N PHE A 62 2.41 -11.70 16.34
CA PHE A 62 1.32 -10.87 15.85
C PHE A 62 1.72 -9.39 15.70
N GLY A 63 2.76 -8.97 16.41
CA GLY A 63 3.32 -7.63 16.24
C GLY A 63 4.43 -7.67 15.21
N VAL A 64 4.22 -7.06 14.07
CA VAL A 64 5.18 -7.04 12.95
C VAL A 64 5.58 -5.61 12.63
N PRO A 65 6.81 -5.40 12.08
CA PRO A 65 7.21 -4.07 11.65
C PRO A 65 6.35 -3.53 10.50
N GLU A 66 6.45 -2.25 10.25
CA GLU A 66 5.62 -1.55 9.25
C GLU A 66 5.72 -2.11 7.84
N HIS A 67 6.88 -2.66 7.48
CA HIS A 67 7.09 -3.21 6.14
C HIS A 67 6.48 -4.60 5.95
N ILE A 68 5.86 -5.16 7.01
CA ILE A 68 5.17 -6.44 6.96
C ILE A 68 3.70 -6.21 7.32
N ALA A 69 2.81 -6.82 6.54
CA ALA A 69 1.39 -6.86 6.85
C ALA A 69 0.96 -8.30 7.06
N GLN A 70 0.14 -8.53 8.06
CA GLN A 70 -0.52 -9.82 8.29
C GLN A 70 -2.02 -9.57 8.40
N GLY A 71 -2.78 -10.14 7.50
CA GLY A 71 -4.22 -9.95 7.44
C GLY A 71 -4.97 -11.26 7.33
N ASP A 72 -6.25 -11.21 7.69
CA ASP A 72 -7.17 -12.34 7.57
C ASP A 72 -7.48 -12.58 6.09
N ALA A 73 -6.90 -13.65 5.53
CA ALA A 73 -7.03 -13.96 4.11
C ALA A 73 -8.48 -14.25 3.70
N ASP A 74 -9.29 -14.77 4.62
CA ASP A 74 -10.67 -15.13 4.31
C ASP A 74 -11.59 -13.91 4.17
N ARG A 75 -11.14 -12.75 4.63
CA ARG A 75 -11.87 -11.49 4.45
C ARG A 75 -11.51 -10.75 3.17
N LEU A 76 -10.53 -11.24 2.43
CA LEU A 76 -10.05 -10.60 1.22
C LEU A 76 -10.81 -11.08 0.00
N GLN A 77 -11.12 -10.17 -0.90
CA GLN A 77 -11.72 -10.46 -2.20
C GLN A 77 -10.65 -10.31 -3.28
N PHE A 78 -10.24 -11.44 -3.86
CA PHE A 78 -9.27 -11.43 -4.95
C PHE A 78 -9.97 -11.22 -6.29
N PRO A 79 -9.29 -10.58 -7.27
CA PRO A 79 -7.94 -10.07 -7.17
C PRO A 79 -7.85 -8.83 -6.29
N LEU A 80 -6.72 -8.67 -5.62
CA LEU A 80 -6.42 -7.43 -4.92
C LEU A 80 -5.91 -6.40 -5.92
N THR A 81 -6.10 -5.13 -5.60
CA THR A 81 -5.61 -4.05 -6.46
C THR A 81 -4.48 -3.32 -5.75
N LEU A 82 -3.36 -3.17 -6.42
CA LEU A 82 -2.21 -2.39 -5.94
C LEU A 82 -2.10 -1.15 -6.80
N ARG A 83 -2.20 0.03 -6.18
CA ARG A 83 -2.11 1.31 -6.87
C ARG A 83 -1.54 2.39 -5.96
N ARG A 84 -1.20 3.52 -6.53
CA ARG A 84 -0.86 4.69 -5.73
C ARG A 84 -2.10 5.23 -5.01
N TRP A 85 -1.87 5.79 -3.82
CA TRP A 85 -2.96 6.45 -3.11
C TRP A 85 -3.47 7.67 -3.90
N ARG A 86 -4.71 8.03 -3.66
CA ARG A 86 -5.38 9.16 -4.31
C ARG A 86 -6.03 10.04 -3.25
N GLU A 87 -6.21 11.30 -3.58
CA GLU A 87 -7.04 12.17 -2.74
C GLU A 87 -8.43 11.56 -2.59
N GLY A 88 -8.95 11.61 -1.38
CA GLY A 88 -10.22 11.00 -1.04
C GLY A 88 -10.11 9.57 -0.50
N ASP A 89 -8.97 8.93 -0.64
CA ASP A 89 -8.73 7.62 -0.03
C ASP A 89 -8.82 7.72 1.49
N SER A 90 -9.49 6.75 2.10
CA SER A 90 -9.59 6.64 3.55
C SER A 90 -9.56 5.18 3.98
N PHE A 91 -9.18 4.95 5.22
CA PHE A 91 -9.14 3.61 5.79
C PHE A 91 -9.31 3.70 7.30
N VAL A 92 -9.42 2.56 7.96
CA VAL A 92 -9.46 2.48 9.42
C VAL A 92 -8.10 1.96 9.88
N PRO A 93 -7.17 2.84 10.31
CA PRO A 93 -5.85 2.39 10.71
C PRO A 93 -5.91 1.37 11.83
N PHE A 94 -5.09 0.34 11.76
CA PHE A 94 -5.02 -0.69 12.78
C PHE A 94 -4.86 -0.08 14.17
N GLY A 95 -5.71 -0.53 15.11
CA GLY A 95 -5.74 -0.01 16.46
C GLY A 95 -6.65 1.21 16.66
N MET A 96 -7.28 1.70 15.59
CA MET A 96 -8.22 2.83 15.64
C MET A 96 -9.62 2.36 15.32
N THR A 97 -10.62 3.13 15.74
CA THR A 97 -12.03 2.76 15.52
C THR A 97 -12.70 3.57 14.41
N GLY A 98 -12.15 4.71 14.03
CA GLY A 98 -12.72 5.59 13.03
C GLY A 98 -11.94 5.63 11.73
N ARG A 99 -12.60 6.06 10.67
CA ARG A 99 -11.94 6.30 9.39
C ARG A 99 -11.00 7.48 9.48
N LYS A 100 -9.87 7.36 8.79
CA LYS A 100 -8.90 8.44 8.64
C LYS A 100 -8.54 8.56 7.17
N LYS A 101 -8.48 9.79 6.67
CA LYS A 101 -8.01 10.02 5.31
C LYS A 101 -6.54 9.64 5.20
N VAL A 102 -6.19 9.02 4.09
CA VAL A 102 -4.78 8.68 3.82
C VAL A 102 -3.92 9.94 3.83
N SER A 103 -4.40 11.04 3.25
CA SER A 103 -3.70 12.33 3.27
C SER A 103 -3.36 12.78 4.69
N ASP A 104 -4.33 12.69 5.60
CA ASP A 104 -4.12 13.08 7.01
C ASP A 104 -3.16 12.14 7.72
N PHE A 105 -3.26 10.85 7.45
CA PHE A 105 -2.34 9.87 8.02
C PHE A 105 -0.89 10.16 7.60
N LEU A 106 -0.68 10.47 6.32
CA LEU A 106 0.66 10.77 5.81
C LEU A 106 1.22 12.08 6.38
N ILE A 107 0.36 13.08 6.60
CA ILE A 107 0.76 14.33 7.26
C ILE A 107 1.17 14.05 8.71
N ASP A 108 0.35 13.33 9.45
CA ASP A 108 0.63 13.00 10.85
C ASP A 108 1.89 12.17 11.01
N ALA A 109 2.18 11.30 10.06
CA ALA A 109 3.39 10.49 10.03
C ALA A 109 4.60 11.26 9.51
N LYS A 110 4.43 12.53 9.15
CA LYS A 110 5.49 13.42 8.66
C LYS A 110 6.21 12.86 7.41
N VAL A 111 5.43 12.25 6.54
CA VAL A 111 5.94 11.68 5.30
C VAL A 111 6.34 12.81 4.34
N SER A 112 7.52 12.71 3.75
CA SER A 112 8.01 13.70 2.79
C SER A 112 7.16 13.74 1.52
N MET A 113 7.22 14.84 0.78
CA MET A 113 6.52 14.97 -0.50
C MET A 113 6.93 13.86 -1.47
N ALA A 114 8.22 13.57 -1.55
CA ALA A 114 8.72 12.51 -2.43
C ALA A 114 8.17 11.13 -2.07
N GLU A 115 8.10 10.83 -0.78
CA GLU A 115 7.54 9.56 -0.32
C GLU A 115 6.03 9.48 -0.52
N LYS A 116 5.30 10.59 -0.32
CA LYS A 116 3.86 10.65 -0.60
C LYS A 116 3.56 10.27 -2.05
N GLN A 117 4.36 10.75 -2.97
CA GLN A 117 4.15 10.48 -4.40
C GLN A 117 4.42 9.02 -4.76
N ARG A 118 5.15 8.31 -3.92
CA ARG A 118 5.48 6.88 -4.10
C ARG A 118 4.67 5.97 -3.20
N GLN A 119 3.72 6.52 -2.46
CA GLN A 119 2.91 5.75 -1.53
C GLN A 119 1.88 4.92 -2.28
N PHE A 120 1.86 3.62 -2.03
CA PHE A 120 0.89 2.70 -2.59
C PHE A 120 -0.12 2.27 -1.54
N VAL A 121 -1.28 1.85 -2.03
CA VAL A 121 -2.33 1.20 -1.24
C VAL A 121 -2.68 -0.13 -1.88
N LEU A 122 -2.99 -1.11 -1.05
CA LEU A 122 -3.47 -2.41 -1.48
C LEU A 122 -4.94 -2.49 -1.13
N LEU A 123 -5.80 -2.82 -2.12
CA LEU A 123 -7.24 -2.80 -1.97
C LEU A 123 -7.85 -4.18 -2.15
N SER A 124 -8.93 -4.41 -1.43
CA SER A 124 -9.80 -5.58 -1.57
C SER A 124 -11.22 -5.07 -1.79
N GLY A 125 -11.82 -5.37 -2.93
CA GLY A 125 -13.17 -4.92 -3.24
C GLY A 125 -13.37 -3.41 -3.14
N GLY A 126 -12.36 -2.63 -3.50
CA GLY A 126 -12.41 -1.17 -3.43
C GLY A 126 -12.07 -0.58 -2.07
N GLU A 127 -11.87 -1.40 -1.04
CA GLU A 127 -11.50 -0.95 0.29
C GLU A 127 -10.01 -1.16 0.56
N ILE A 128 -9.37 -0.21 1.23
CA ILE A 128 -7.95 -0.32 1.54
C ILE A 128 -7.74 -1.40 2.61
N VAL A 129 -6.82 -2.32 2.30
CA VAL A 129 -6.35 -3.36 3.22
C VAL A 129 -5.08 -2.91 3.91
N TRP A 130 -4.18 -2.30 3.17
CA TRP A 130 -2.86 -1.92 3.65
C TRP A 130 -2.40 -0.62 3.00
N LEU A 131 -2.04 0.34 3.84
CA LEU A 131 -1.25 1.49 3.41
C LEU A 131 0.19 0.99 3.36
N VAL A 132 0.63 0.65 2.17
CA VAL A 132 1.82 -0.18 1.94
C VAL A 132 3.05 0.36 2.65
N GLY A 133 3.67 -0.50 3.45
CA GLY A 133 4.85 -0.16 4.23
C GLY A 133 4.57 0.65 5.49
N ARG A 134 3.31 0.91 5.84
CA ARG A 134 2.97 1.77 6.98
C ARG A 134 1.98 1.14 7.93
N ARG A 135 0.74 0.94 7.51
CA ARG A 135 -0.29 0.43 8.42
C ARG A 135 -1.36 -0.35 7.68
N ILE A 136 -1.75 -1.50 8.26
CA ILE A 136 -2.89 -2.28 7.77
C ILE A 136 -4.20 -1.63 8.25
N ASP A 137 -5.29 -1.93 7.51
CA ASP A 137 -6.63 -1.54 7.92
C ASP A 137 -7.12 -2.48 9.01
N ASP A 138 -7.73 -1.91 10.05
CA ASP A 138 -8.19 -2.65 11.23
C ASP A 138 -9.21 -3.75 10.90
N ARG A 139 -10.00 -3.56 9.83
CA ARG A 139 -11.02 -4.54 9.44
C ARG A 139 -10.44 -5.86 8.96
N TYR A 140 -9.19 -5.87 8.53
CA TYR A 140 -8.51 -7.07 8.01
C TYR A 140 -7.49 -7.64 8.99
N ARG A 141 -7.47 -7.15 10.21
CA ARG A 141 -6.52 -7.62 11.25
C ARG A 141 -6.76 -9.09 11.59
N LEU A 142 -5.75 -9.71 12.14
CA LEU A 142 -5.89 -11.06 12.69
C LEU A 142 -6.78 -11.00 13.94
N THR A 143 -7.70 -11.95 14.04
CA THR A 143 -8.62 -12.07 15.17
C THR A 143 -8.58 -13.51 15.69
N PRO A 144 -9.20 -13.81 16.86
CA PRO A 144 -9.30 -15.20 17.33
C PRO A 144 -10.02 -16.14 16.33
N ASP A 145 -10.82 -15.60 15.43
CA ASP A 145 -11.54 -16.37 14.44
C ASP A 145 -10.77 -16.57 13.13
N THR A 146 -9.62 -15.94 12.98
CA THR A 146 -8.82 -16.05 11.77
C THR A 146 -8.26 -17.46 11.62
N GLU A 147 -8.42 -18.05 10.46
CA GLU A 147 -7.87 -19.36 10.12
C GLU A 147 -6.73 -19.24 9.13
N ASN A 148 -6.93 -18.49 8.05
CA ASN A 148 -5.95 -18.31 6.98
C ASN A 148 -5.40 -16.90 6.98
N VAL A 149 -4.09 -16.79 6.80
CA VAL A 149 -3.37 -15.53 6.88
C VAL A 149 -2.68 -15.24 5.55
N LEU A 150 -2.81 -14.00 5.09
CA LEU A 150 -1.96 -13.47 4.05
C LEU A 150 -0.91 -12.59 4.71
N ARG A 151 0.36 -12.98 4.58
CA ARG A 151 1.49 -12.20 5.03
C ARG A 151 2.15 -11.55 3.84
N ILE A 152 2.35 -10.24 3.91
CA ILE A 152 2.94 -9.46 2.83
C ILE A 152 4.18 -8.76 3.37
N THR A 153 5.30 -8.92 2.68
CA THR A 153 6.56 -8.26 3.05
C THR A 153 6.97 -7.32 1.93
N LYS A 154 7.22 -6.06 2.28
CA LYS A 154 7.74 -5.07 1.35
C LYS A 154 9.26 -5.00 1.45
N GLU A 155 9.93 -5.11 0.30
CA GLU A 155 11.37 -4.93 0.21
C GLU A 155 11.70 -3.91 -0.87
N ILE A 156 12.69 -3.06 -0.60
CA ILE A 156 13.19 -2.11 -1.59
C ILE A 156 14.15 -2.84 -2.52
N VAL A 157 13.91 -2.67 -3.80
CA VAL A 157 14.73 -3.30 -4.85
C VAL A 157 15.94 -2.44 -5.19
#